data_c9383fdf64e9082f5eaeb2a67a882a17
#
_entry.id   c9383fdf64e9082f5eaeb2a67a882a17
#
_cell.length_a   1.000
_cell.length_b   1.000
_cell.length_c   1.000
_cell.angle_alpha   90.00
_cell.angle_beta   90.00
_cell.angle_gamma   90.00
#
_symmetry.space_group_name_H-M   'P 1'
#
loop_
_entity.id
_entity.type
_entity.pdbx_description
1 polymer ?
#
loop_
_entity_poly.entity_id
_entity_poly.type
_entity_poly.pdbx_seq_one_letter_code
_entity_poly.pdbx_strand_id
1 'polypeptide(L)'
;SISLGKKLKVSLFAIGVVIVAGGTSLPELASSINAVITNHADLAVGAVIGSNIANLILVMAATSFLIPISNINQNQINQAWINIGLAIILIIMSYLILPFNYLFGILSICLLFIIMFMQVKQGSLDVSEVEEKGDYSLFISIIFILGGIILLIYGSDLFVESAINIANQLNIPEAIIGVSLVAFGTSLPELVVGILSAIRKKVDFALGNVLGSNIYNVLGVLGVSSFFGNFSIPRVIGSLDLLFMLFVTLMILGFMIFLKRIGRTYGSIGLFLYVGYIVYVFN
;
A
#
# COMPACT_ATOMS: atom_id res chain seq x y z
N SER A 1 1.90 18.17 1.06
CA SER A 1 1.91 17.42 -0.23
C SER A 1 1.19 18.18 -1.35
N ILE A 2 -0.05 18.66 -1.18
CA ILE A 2 -0.82 19.38 -2.22
C ILE A 2 -0.09 20.65 -2.70
N SER A 3 0.42 21.47 -1.79
CA SER A 3 1.21 22.68 -2.12
C SER A 3 2.49 22.34 -2.90
N LEU A 4 3.12 21.20 -2.60
CA LEU A 4 4.29 20.70 -3.34
C LEU A 4 3.90 20.30 -4.77
N GLY A 5 2.78 19.61 -4.94
CA GLY A 5 2.29 19.22 -6.26
C GLY A 5 2.02 20.39 -7.19
N LYS A 6 1.40 21.46 -6.67
CA LYS A 6 1.24 22.71 -7.43
C LYS A 6 2.56 23.26 -7.96
N LYS A 7 3.57 23.31 -7.09
CA LYS A 7 4.90 23.84 -7.47
C LYS A 7 5.61 22.96 -8.48
N LEU A 8 5.41 21.65 -8.38
CA LEU A 8 5.98 20.66 -9.30
C LEU A 8 5.13 20.44 -10.56
N LYS A 9 3.95 21.05 -10.65
CA LYS A 9 2.95 20.85 -11.74
C LYS A 9 2.60 19.37 -11.93
N VAL A 10 2.33 18.66 -10.84
CA VAL A 10 2.02 17.24 -10.81
C VAL A 10 0.61 17.03 -10.26
N SER A 11 -0.17 16.10 -10.81
CA SER A 11 -1.54 15.79 -10.38
C SER A 11 -1.60 15.27 -8.95
N LEU A 12 -2.76 15.42 -8.28
CA LEU A 12 -2.97 14.90 -6.93
C LEU A 12 -2.78 13.37 -6.86
N PHE A 13 -3.22 12.65 -7.89
CA PHE A 13 -3.05 11.21 -7.99
C PHE A 13 -1.56 10.83 -8.02
N ALA A 14 -0.76 11.47 -8.89
CA ALA A 14 0.67 11.18 -9.00
C ALA A 14 1.44 11.55 -7.71
N ILE A 15 1.04 12.59 -6.98
CA ILE A 15 1.61 12.92 -5.66
C ILE A 15 1.28 11.80 -4.67
N GLY A 16 0.05 11.31 -4.68
CA GLY A 16 -0.39 10.16 -3.87
C GLY A 16 0.48 8.94 -4.13
N VAL A 17 0.66 8.57 -5.41
CA VAL A 17 1.46 7.41 -5.82
C VAL A 17 2.95 7.57 -5.48
N VAL A 18 3.57 8.73 -5.79
CA VAL A 18 5.05 8.84 -5.77
C VAL A 18 5.59 9.27 -4.40
N ILE A 19 4.95 10.27 -3.80
CA ILE A 19 5.48 10.89 -2.57
C ILE A 19 4.85 10.29 -1.33
N VAL A 20 3.52 10.19 -1.33
CA VAL A 20 2.81 9.81 -0.12
C VAL A 20 2.87 8.32 0.09
N ALA A 21 2.59 7.53 -0.93
CA ALA A 21 2.71 6.08 -0.84
C ALA A 21 4.13 5.64 -0.43
N GLY A 22 5.18 6.23 -1.04
CA GLY A 22 6.55 5.96 -0.63
C GLY A 22 6.83 6.32 0.82
N GLY A 23 6.25 7.42 1.32
CA GLY A 23 6.42 7.85 2.71
C GLY A 23 5.63 7.00 3.71
N THR A 24 4.40 6.62 3.38
CA THR A 24 3.55 5.80 4.26
C THR A 24 3.97 4.34 4.30
N SER A 25 4.66 3.83 3.25
CA SER A 25 5.22 2.48 3.24
C SER A 25 6.63 2.36 3.90
N LEU A 26 7.13 3.42 4.54
CA LEU A 26 8.39 3.33 5.31
C LEU A 26 8.30 2.44 6.55
N PRO A 27 7.20 2.39 7.32
CA PRO A 27 7.04 1.43 8.42
C PRO A 27 7.13 -0.02 7.93
N GLU A 28 6.46 -0.35 6.81
CA GLU A 28 6.55 -1.67 6.19
C GLU A 28 7.98 -2.00 5.81
N LEU A 29 8.71 -1.05 5.24
CA LEU A 29 10.10 -1.24 4.84
C LEU A 29 10.99 -1.51 6.07
N ALA A 30 10.88 -0.69 7.12
CA ALA A 30 11.67 -0.83 8.33
C ALA A 30 11.38 -2.16 9.03
N SER A 31 10.11 -2.51 9.19
CA SER A 31 9.67 -3.77 9.80
C SER A 31 10.15 -4.98 8.99
N SER A 32 10.02 -4.95 7.65
CA SER A 32 10.42 -6.06 6.78
C SER A 32 11.94 -6.26 6.75
N ILE A 33 12.73 -5.18 6.71
CA ILE A 33 14.20 -5.28 6.80
C ILE A 33 14.60 -5.92 8.13
N ASN A 34 14.02 -5.44 9.24
CA ASN A 34 14.30 -5.97 10.56
C ASN A 34 13.94 -7.47 10.65
N ALA A 35 12.77 -7.85 10.16
CA ALA A 35 12.31 -9.24 10.13
C ALA A 35 13.28 -10.14 9.33
N VAL A 36 13.76 -9.69 8.17
CA VAL A 36 14.73 -10.46 7.36
C VAL A 36 16.07 -10.59 8.08
N ILE A 37 16.61 -9.51 8.66
CA ILE A 37 17.90 -9.54 9.39
C ILE A 37 17.83 -10.44 10.62
N THR A 38 16.68 -10.51 11.28
CA THR A 38 16.45 -11.36 12.48
C THR A 38 16.00 -12.77 12.14
N ASN A 39 16.04 -13.19 10.87
CA ASN A 39 15.63 -14.52 10.37
C ASN A 39 14.12 -14.83 10.54
N HIS A 40 13.27 -13.81 10.59
CA HIS A 40 11.81 -13.90 10.59
C HIS A 40 11.22 -13.44 9.26
N ALA A 41 11.79 -13.85 8.13
CA ALA A 41 11.40 -13.39 6.79
C ALA A 41 9.93 -13.71 6.46
N ASP A 42 9.35 -14.74 7.04
CA ASP A 42 7.93 -15.11 6.89
C ASP A 42 7.02 -13.99 7.40
N LEU A 43 7.42 -13.29 8.48
CA LEU A 43 6.74 -12.11 8.98
C LEU A 43 6.77 -10.97 7.95
N ALA A 44 7.93 -10.72 7.31
CA ALA A 44 8.07 -9.67 6.31
C ALA A 44 7.18 -9.92 5.09
N VAL A 45 7.16 -11.14 4.57
CA VAL A 45 6.31 -11.52 3.42
C VAL A 45 4.83 -11.42 3.79
N GLY A 46 4.45 -11.94 4.96
CA GLY A 46 3.09 -11.86 5.48
C GLY A 46 2.61 -10.42 5.63
N ALA A 47 3.44 -9.56 6.23
CA ALA A 47 3.14 -8.15 6.40
C ALA A 47 2.89 -7.45 5.06
N VAL A 48 3.73 -7.68 4.05
CA VAL A 48 3.56 -7.06 2.72
C VAL A 48 2.28 -7.54 2.02
N ILE A 49 1.99 -8.83 2.02
CA ILE A 49 0.79 -9.38 1.40
C ILE A 49 -0.46 -8.88 2.14
N GLY A 50 -0.44 -8.94 3.47
CA GLY A 50 -1.54 -8.46 4.33
C GLY A 50 -1.78 -6.97 4.18
N SER A 51 -0.72 -6.13 4.12
CA SER A 51 -0.84 -4.69 3.88
C SER A 51 -1.44 -4.40 2.50
N ASN A 52 -1.07 -5.15 1.46
CA ASN A 52 -1.66 -4.99 0.13
C ASN A 52 -3.16 -5.33 0.12
N ILE A 53 -3.57 -6.37 0.84
CA ILE A 53 -4.98 -6.72 1.03
C ILE A 53 -5.70 -5.62 1.83
N ALA A 54 -5.13 -5.21 2.98
CA ALA A 54 -5.69 -4.17 3.82
C ALA A 54 -5.85 -2.83 3.08
N ASN A 55 -4.88 -2.43 2.28
CA ASN A 55 -4.94 -1.22 1.47
C ASN A 55 -6.15 -1.21 0.53
N LEU A 56 -6.49 -2.33 -0.08
CA LEU A 56 -7.64 -2.42 -0.99
C LEU A 56 -8.96 -2.53 -0.24
N ILE A 57 -9.12 -3.46 0.70
CA ILE A 57 -10.44 -3.77 1.30
C ILE A 57 -10.66 -3.18 2.69
N LEU A 58 -9.67 -2.51 3.29
CA LEU A 58 -9.85 -1.69 4.48
C LEU A 58 -9.68 -0.21 4.13
N VAL A 59 -8.49 0.21 3.69
CA VAL A 59 -8.18 1.64 3.48
C VAL A 59 -9.03 2.24 2.35
N MET A 60 -9.02 1.61 1.16
CA MET A 60 -9.82 2.10 0.03
C MET A 60 -11.32 1.93 0.30
N ALA A 61 -11.73 0.85 0.97
CA ALA A 61 -13.12 0.62 1.32
C ALA A 61 -13.63 1.68 2.30
N ALA A 62 -12.91 1.97 3.38
CA ALA A 62 -13.26 3.03 4.33
C ALA A 62 -13.31 4.41 3.65
N THR A 63 -12.29 4.72 2.83
CA THR A 63 -12.22 5.98 2.07
C THR A 63 -13.43 6.17 1.16
N SER A 64 -13.76 5.16 0.34
CA SER A 64 -14.85 5.23 -0.65
C SER A 64 -16.23 5.10 -0.03
N PHE A 65 -16.35 4.50 1.15
CA PHE A 65 -17.58 4.48 1.93
C PHE A 65 -17.94 5.88 2.42
N LEU A 66 -16.95 6.65 2.88
CA LEU A 66 -17.13 8.03 3.31
C LEU A 66 -17.45 8.94 2.10
N ILE A 67 -16.59 8.95 1.12
CA ILE A 67 -16.76 9.77 -0.09
C ILE A 67 -16.42 8.94 -1.34
N PRO A 68 -17.42 8.73 -2.22
CA PRO A 68 -17.21 7.99 -3.45
C PRO A 68 -16.19 8.67 -4.38
N ILE A 69 -15.34 7.84 -5.00
CA ILE A 69 -14.40 8.25 -6.05
C ILE A 69 -15.09 8.07 -7.39
N SER A 70 -15.25 9.15 -8.13
CA SER A 70 -15.88 9.21 -9.45
C SER A 70 -14.87 9.73 -10.47
N ASN A 71 -15.23 9.68 -11.75
CA ASN A 71 -14.40 10.17 -12.85
C ASN A 71 -13.04 9.48 -12.95
N ILE A 72 -13.05 8.17 -12.81
CA ILE A 72 -11.84 7.33 -12.92
C ILE A 72 -11.22 7.51 -14.30
N ASN A 73 -9.97 7.93 -14.33
CA ASN A 73 -9.21 8.16 -15.55
C ASN A 73 -8.33 6.95 -15.94
N GLN A 74 -7.80 6.95 -17.17
CA GLN A 74 -7.01 5.84 -17.68
C GLN A 74 -5.72 5.60 -16.90
N ASN A 75 -5.14 6.64 -16.33
CA ASN A 75 -3.91 6.54 -15.51
C ASN A 75 -4.12 5.74 -14.24
N GLN A 76 -5.25 5.98 -13.57
CA GLN A 76 -5.67 5.22 -12.38
C GLN A 76 -5.94 3.74 -12.72
N ILE A 77 -6.59 3.47 -13.85
CA ILE A 77 -6.82 2.12 -14.35
C ILE A 77 -5.48 1.40 -14.67
N ASN A 78 -4.53 2.10 -15.28
CA ASN A 78 -3.21 1.54 -15.58
C ASN A 78 -2.46 1.15 -14.29
N GLN A 79 -2.59 1.93 -13.22
CA GLN A 79 -2.02 1.58 -11.91
C GLN A 79 -2.65 0.31 -11.31
N ALA A 80 -3.96 0.14 -11.46
CA ALA A 80 -4.63 -1.08 -11.03
C ALA A 80 -4.14 -2.30 -11.83
N TRP A 81 -3.90 -2.17 -13.15
CA TRP A 81 -3.29 -3.22 -13.97
C TRP A 81 -1.87 -3.57 -13.53
N ILE A 82 -1.05 -2.59 -13.14
CA ILE A 82 0.28 -2.84 -12.58
C ILE A 82 0.17 -3.67 -11.30
N ASN A 83 -0.75 -3.33 -10.41
CA ASN A 83 -0.99 -4.09 -9.18
C ASN A 83 -1.41 -5.55 -9.46
N ILE A 84 -2.25 -5.79 -10.47
CA ILE A 84 -2.60 -7.15 -10.91
C ILE A 84 -1.36 -7.90 -11.41
N GLY A 85 -0.54 -7.26 -12.24
CA GLY A 85 0.70 -7.85 -12.74
C GLY A 85 1.64 -8.26 -11.61
N LEU A 86 1.78 -7.41 -10.58
CA LEU A 86 2.59 -7.70 -9.40
C LEU A 86 1.99 -8.85 -8.56
N ALA A 87 0.68 -8.90 -8.40
CA ALA A 87 0.01 -10.03 -7.71
C ALA A 87 0.25 -11.35 -8.46
N ILE A 88 0.16 -11.35 -9.78
CA ILE A 88 0.44 -12.54 -10.62
C ILE A 88 1.91 -12.96 -10.49
N ILE A 89 2.85 -12.01 -10.49
CA ILE A 89 4.28 -12.30 -10.30
C ILE A 89 4.51 -12.98 -8.94
N LEU A 90 3.92 -12.49 -7.86
CA LEU A 90 4.05 -13.11 -6.54
C LEU A 90 3.44 -14.52 -6.51
N ILE A 91 2.30 -14.75 -7.17
CA ILE A 91 1.71 -16.09 -7.29
C ILE A 91 2.66 -17.04 -8.03
N ILE A 92 3.24 -16.60 -9.16
CA ILE A 92 4.20 -17.41 -9.91
C ILE A 92 5.45 -17.69 -9.07
N MET A 93 5.98 -16.69 -8.37
CA MET A 93 7.13 -16.88 -7.47
C MET A 93 6.83 -17.87 -6.36
N SER A 94 5.66 -17.81 -5.76
CA SER A 94 5.21 -18.74 -4.73
C SER A 94 5.09 -20.16 -5.28
N TYR A 95 4.46 -20.32 -6.44
CA TYR A 95 4.26 -21.64 -7.07
C TYR A 95 5.59 -22.30 -7.49
N LEU A 96 6.52 -21.53 -8.06
CA LEU A 96 7.82 -21.98 -8.51
C LEU A 96 8.88 -21.98 -7.38
N ILE A 97 8.51 -21.57 -6.17
CA ILE A 97 9.41 -21.45 -4.99
C ILE A 97 10.63 -20.58 -5.33
N LEU A 98 10.41 -19.50 -6.07
CA LEU A 98 11.49 -18.59 -6.45
C LEU A 98 11.89 -17.72 -5.26
N PRO A 99 13.18 -17.57 -4.97
CA PRO A 99 13.63 -16.76 -3.84
C PRO A 99 13.62 -15.27 -4.16
N PHE A 100 13.29 -14.47 -3.17
CA PHE A 100 13.66 -13.07 -3.12
C PHE A 100 15.16 -13.01 -2.80
N ASN A 101 15.94 -12.60 -3.78
CA ASN A 101 17.38 -12.51 -3.70
C ASN A 101 17.88 -11.18 -4.25
N TYR A 102 19.19 -10.97 -4.23
CA TYR A 102 19.82 -9.73 -4.71
C TYR A 102 19.40 -9.35 -6.15
N LEU A 103 19.26 -10.33 -7.05
CA LEU A 103 18.82 -10.05 -8.43
C LEU A 103 17.36 -9.56 -8.46
N PHE A 104 16.47 -10.20 -7.70
CA PHE A 104 15.10 -9.73 -7.52
C PHE A 104 15.09 -8.29 -7.00
N GLY A 105 15.93 -7.99 -6.00
CA GLY A 105 16.05 -6.65 -5.42
C GLY A 105 16.39 -5.58 -6.45
N ILE A 106 17.44 -5.82 -7.25
CA ILE A 106 17.86 -4.89 -8.31
C ILE A 106 16.72 -4.68 -9.32
N LEU A 107 16.14 -5.77 -9.84
CA LEU A 107 15.08 -5.69 -10.85
C LEU A 107 13.85 -4.97 -10.32
N SER A 108 13.45 -5.25 -9.09
CA SER A 108 12.31 -4.60 -8.42
C SER A 108 12.53 -3.11 -8.24
N ILE A 109 13.69 -2.69 -7.76
CA ILE A 109 14.00 -1.28 -7.56
C ILE A 109 14.08 -0.53 -8.91
N CYS A 110 14.72 -1.12 -9.93
CA CYS A 110 14.72 -0.54 -11.27
C CYS A 110 13.30 -0.37 -11.82
N LEU A 111 12.46 -1.39 -11.69
CA LEU A 111 11.06 -1.34 -12.12
C LEU A 111 10.25 -0.30 -11.33
N LEU A 112 10.46 -0.21 -10.03
CA LEU A 112 9.83 0.82 -9.18
C LEU A 112 10.17 2.22 -9.69
N PHE A 113 11.45 2.52 -9.94
CA PHE A 113 11.89 3.82 -10.47
C PHE A 113 11.26 4.12 -11.83
N ILE A 114 11.18 3.14 -12.74
CA ILE A 114 10.55 3.30 -14.04
C ILE A 114 9.06 3.65 -13.87
N ILE A 115 8.33 2.91 -13.03
CA ILE A 115 6.91 3.17 -12.77
C ILE A 115 6.71 4.56 -12.17
N MET A 116 7.51 4.94 -11.18
CA MET A 116 7.41 6.27 -10.53
C MET A 116 7.72 7.40 -11.52
N PHE A 117 8.76 7.24 -12.35
CA PHE A 117 9.09 8.20 -13.40
C PHE A 117 7.95 8.38 -14.42
N MET A 118 7.34 7.26 -14.86
CA MET A 118 6.18 7.30 -15.75
C MET A 118 4.99 8.03 -15.12
N GLN A 119 4.75 7.82 -13.81
CA GLN A 119 3.67 8.48 -13.08
C GLN A 119 3.86 9.99 -12.98
N VAL A 120 5.08 10.45 -12.70
CA VAL A 120 5.39 11.90 -12.68
C VAL A 120 5.16 12.50 -14.07
N LYS A 121 5.63 11.84 -15.13
CA LYS A 121 5.49 12.32 -16.51
C LYS A 121 4.01 12.38 -16.95
N GLN A 122 3.22 11.38 -16.64
CA GLN A 122 1.79 11.34 -16.96
C GLN A 122 0.98 12.32 -16.09
N GLY A 123 1.32 12.43 -14.81
CA GLY A 123 0.66 13.34 -13.89
C GLY A 123 0.87 14.82 -14.20
N SER A 124 1.93 15.19 -14.94
CA SER A 124 2.16 16.58 -15.36
C SER A 124 1.18 17.09 -16.44
N LEU A 125 0.41 16.19 -17.06
CA LEU A 125 -0.56 16.53 -18.09
C LEU A 125 -1.96 16.88 -17.53
N ASP A 126 -2.27 16.49 -16.28
CA ASP A 126 -3.61 16.63 -15.67
C ASP A 126 -3.68 17.72 -14.57
N VAL A 127 -2.97 18.81 -14.71
CA VAL A 127 -2.81 19.84 -13.65
C VAL A 127 -4.09 20.69 -13.37
N SER A 128 -5.19 20.48 -14.08
CA SER A 128 -6.39 21.35 -14.02
C SER A 128 -7.15 21.32 -12.68
N GLU A 129 -6.83 20.45 -11.72
CA GLU A 129 -7.64 20.24 -10.51
C GLU A 129 -7.07 20.83 -9.21
N VAL A 130 -5.95 21.56 -9.25
CA VAL A 130 -5.31 22.02 -8.01
C VAL A 130 -5.67 23.47 -7.69
N GLU A 131 -6.94 23.74 -7.43
CA GLU A 131 -7.39 25.02 -6.84
C GLU A 131 -7.40 24.93 -5.31
N GLU A 132 -6.32 25.25 -4.65
CA GLU A 132 -6.32 25.55 -3.21
C GLU A 132 -5.49 26.80 -2.91
N LYS A 133 -6.13 27.71 -2.16
CA LYS A 133 -5.49 28.85 -1.52
C LYS A 133 -4.71 28.37 -0.29
N GLY A 134 -3.44 28.19 -0.42
CA GLY A 134 -2.57 27.82 0.68
C GLY A 134 -1.13 27.74 0.18
N ASP A 135 -0.52 28.89 -0.11
CA ASP A 135 0.87 28.96 -0.52
C ASP A 135 1.80 28.89 0.69
N TYR A 136 1.96 27.68 1.24
CA TYR A 136 3.10 27.43 2.11
C TYR A 136 4.37 27.48 1.26
N SER A 137 5.44 28.03 1.83
CA SER A 137 6.75 27.97 1.19
C SER A 137 7.15 26.50 0.95
N LEU A 138 8.00 26.24 -0.04
CA LEU A 138 8.49 24.87 -0.32
C LEU A 138 9.10 24.25 0.94
N PHE A 139 9.87 25.03 1.69
CA PHE A 139 10.53 24.62 2.93
C PHE A 139 9.52 24.17 4.01
N ILE A 140 8.47 24.96 4.25
CA ILE A 140 7.42 24.62 5.23
C ILE A 140 6.64 23.36 4.77
N SER A 141 6.37 23.23 3.47
CA SER A 141 5.70 22.05 2.93
C SER A 141 6.52 20.77 3.15
N ILE A 142 7.83 20.84 2.96
CA ILE A 142 8.74 19.70 3.21
C ILE A 142 8.77 19.36 4.70
N ILE A 143 8.88 20.35 5.60
CA ILE A 143 8.86 20.11 7.05
C ILE A 143 7.57 19.42 7.49
N PHE A 144 6.41 19.86 7.01
CA PHE A 144 5.13 19.23 7.36
C PHE A 144 4.99 17.81 6.80
N ILE A 145 5.54 17.54 5.60
CA ILE A 145 5.55 16.19 5.04
C ILE A 145 6.44 15.28 5.89
N LEU A 146 7.69 15.67 6.11
CA LEU A 146 8.64 14.87 6.89
C LEU A 146 8.18 14.68 8.34
N GLY A 147 7.72 15.74 9.00
CA GLY A 147 7.20 15.66 10.36
C GLY A 147 5.96 14.75 10.47
N GLY A 148 5.04 14.84 9.50
CA GLY A 148 3.86 13.98 9.44
C GLY A 148 4.22 12.52 9.21
N ILE A 149 5.15 12.23 8.30
CA ILE A 149 5.66 10.87 8.05
C ILE A 149 6.32 10.31 9.32
N ILE A 150 7.18 11.06 9.99
CA ILE A 150 7.85 10.63 11.22
C ILE A 150 6.82 10.30 12.32
N LEU A 151 5.81 11.14 12.50
CA LEU A 151 4.75 10.89 13.50
C LEU A 151 3.92 9.66 13.16
N LEU A 152 3.63 9.42 11.87
CA LEU A 152 2.89 8.24 11.41
C LEU A 152 3.73 6.97 11.63
N ILE A 153 5.02 6.98 11.28
CA ILE A 153 5.94 5.87 11.52
C ILE A 153 6.00 5.54 13.02
N TYR A 154 6.26 6.54 13.86
CA TYR A 154 6.35 6.33 15.30
C TYR A 154 5.07 5.77 15.91
N GLY A 155 3.90 6.31 15.51
CA GLY A 155 2.60 5.80 15.96
C GLY A 155 2.32 4.38 15.49
N SER A 156 2.69 4.04 14.25
CA SER A 156 2.58 2.68 13.70
C SER A 156 3.50 1.71 14.44
N ASP A 157 4.76 2.08 14.70
CA ASP A 157 5.71 1.22 15.43
C ASP A 157 5.22 0.89 16.84
N LEU A 158 4.72 1.88 17.58
CA LEU A 158 4.14 1.66 18.92
C LEU A 158 2.94 0.71 18.88
N PHE A 159 2.08 0.83 17.84
CA PHE A 159 0.95 -0.07 17.67
C PHE A 159 1.42 -1.50 17.37
N VAL A 160 2.34 -1.67 16.41
CA VAL A 160 2.85 -2.99 16.00
C VAL A 160 3.55 -3.69 17.17
N GLU A 161 4.42 -3.00 17.92
CA GLU A 161 5.11 -3.57 19.08
C GLU A 161 4.10 -4.04 20.14
N SER A 162 3.10 -3.22 20.45
CA SER A 162 2.06 -3.58 21.41
C SER A 162 1.23 -4.78 20.94
N ALA A 163 0.87 -4.82 19.65
CA ALA A 163 0.09 -5.90 19.05
C ALA A 163 0.86 -7.23 19.05
N ILE A 164 2.15 -7.21 18.71
CA ILE A 164 3.03 -8.39 18.74
C ILE A 164 3.16 -8.92 20.19
N ASN A 165 3.33 -8.04 21.17
CA ASN A 165 3.44 -8.45 22.56
C ASN A 165 2.17 -9.17 23.05
N ILE A 166 0.98 -8.68 22.68
CA ILE A 166 -0.29 -9.34 23.02
C ILE A 166 -0.41 -10.68 22.29
N ALA A 167 -0.09 -10.74 21.01
CA ALA A 167 -0.18 -11.94 20.21
C ALA A 167 0.76 -13.06 20.72
N ASN A 168 1.97 -12.70 21.11
CA ASN A 168 2.92 -13.63 21.73
C ASN A 168 2.41 -14.21 23.06
N GLN A 169 1.75 -13.39 23.88
CA GLN A 169 1.09 -13.87 25.12
C GLN A 169 -0.04 -14.87 24.83
N LEU A 170 -0.68 -14.75 23.68
CA LEU A 170 -1.76 -15.64 23.21
C LEU A 170 -1.25 -16.84 22.40
N ASN A 171 0.09 -16.99 22.23
CA ASN A 171 0.74 -18.05 21.41
C ASN A 171 0.27 -18.07 19.96
N ILE A 172 0.05 -16.91 19.33
CA ILE A 172 -0.34 -16.79 17.93
C ILE A 172 0.90 -16.96 17.04
N PRO A 173 0.86 -17.79 15.97
CA PRO A 173 2.01 -17.98 15.05
C PRO A 173 2.46 -16.68 14.37
N GLU A 174 3.78 -16.51 14.18
CA GLU A 174 4.38 -15.29 13.59
C GLU A 174 3.82 -14.94 12.20
N ALA A 175 3.57 -15.94 11.35
CA ALA A 175 2.99 -15.71 10.03
C ALA A 175 1.58 -15.07 10.12
N ILE A 176 0.78 -15.50 11.07
CA ILE A 176 -0.55 -14.93 11.34
C ILE A 176 -0.44 -13.52 11.90
N ILE A 177 0.52 -13.28 12.80
CA ILE A 177 0.81 -11.94 13.34
C ILE A 177 1.19 -11.00 12.19
N GLY A 178 2.06 -11.46 11.27
CA GLY A 178 2.49 -10.67 10.11
C GLY A 178 1.34 -10.27 9.20
N VAL A 179 0.56 -11.24 8.74
CA VAL A 179 -0.52 -11.02 7.75
C VAL A 179 -1.72 -10.26 8.33
N SER A 180 -1.85 -10.22 9.65
CA SER A 180 -2.97 -9.55 10.36
C SER A 180 -2.54 -8.29 11.11
N LEU A 181 -1.96 -8.46 12.30
CA LEU A 181 -1.68 -7.36 13.22
C LEU A 181 -0.60 -6.41 12.71
N VAL A 182 0.51 -6.96 12.19
CA VAL A 182 1.59 -6.14 11.63
C VAL A 182 1.11 -5.43 10.37
N ALA A 183 0.48 -6.16 9.45
CA ALA A 183 -0.10 -5.60 8.24
C ALA A 183 -1.12 -4.49 8.53
N PHE A 184 -2.03 -4.70 9.48
CA PHE A 184 -2.96 -3.66 9.91
C PHE A 184 -2.25 -2.44 10.49
N GLY A 185 -1.29 -2.67 11.40
CA GLY A 185 -0.58 -1.61 12.09
C GLY A 185 0.25 -0.75 11.14
N THR A 186 0.98 -1.38 10.23
CA THR A 186 1.79 -0.66 9.25
C THR A 186 0.95 0.05 8.20
N SER A 187 -0.28 -0.43 7.91
CA SER A 187 -1.23 0.26 7.02
C SER A 187 -2.06 1.36 7.70
N LEU A 188 -1.85 1.64 9.00
CA LEU A 188 -2.50 2.77 9.68
C LEU A 188 -2.17 4.14 9.06
N PRO A 189 -0.93 4.43 8.65
CA PRO A 189 -0.62 5.66 7.92
C PRO A 189 -1.46 5.83 6.66
N GLU A 190 -1.61 4.78 5.85
CA GLU A 190 -2.43 4.76 4.65
C GLU A 190 -3.90 5.02 4.97
N LEU A 191 -4.41 4.40 6.03
CA LEU A 191 -5.80 4.57 6.48
C LEU A 191 -6.06 6.02 6.92
N VAL A 192 -5.17 6.60 7.71
CA VAL A 192 -5.27 8.00 8.15
C VAL A 192 -5.23 8.94 6.94
N VAL A 193 -4.29 8.74 6.02
CA VAL A 193 -4.19 9.53 4.78
C VAL A 193 -5.44 9.37 3.94
N GLY A 194 -5.95 8.16 3.75
CA GLY A 194 -7.16 7.85 2.99
C GLY A 194 -8.38 8.58 3.55
N ILE A 195 -8.64 8.44 4.86
CA ILE A 195 -9.78 9.08 5.54
C ILE A 195 -9.68 10.60 5.49
N LEU A 196 -8.51 11.18 5.82
CA LEU A 196 -8.32 12.63 5.78
C LEU A 196 -8.47 13.21 4.37
N SER A 197 -8.01 12.46 3.36
CA SER A 197 -8.16 12.85 1.95
C SER A 197 -9.63 12.82 1.52
N ALA A 198 -10.39 11.80 1.96
CA ALA A 198 -11.83 11.73 1.74
C ALA A 198 -12.54 12.93 2.38
N ILE A 199 -12.31 13.21 3.67
CA ILE A 199 -12.90 14.35 4.38
C ILE A 199 -12.60 15.68 3.66
N ARG A 200 -11.41 15.81 3.09
CA ARG A 200 -10.98 16.98 2.30
C ARG A 200 -11.44 16.94 0.84
N LYS A 201 -12.23 15.95 0.44
CA LYS A 201 -12.69 15.73 -0.94
C LYS A 201 -11.55 15.58 -1.97
N LYS A 202 -10.39 15.10 -1.54
CA LYS A 202 -9.20 14.85 -2.39
C LYS A 202 -9.04 13.34 -2.64
N VAL A 203 -10.10 12.72 -3.17
CA VAL A 203 -10.20 11.25 -3.29
C VAL A 203 -9.21 10.65 -4.28
N ASP A 204 -8.81 11.38 -5.33
CA ASP A 204 -7.78 10.93 -6.28
C ASP A 204 -6.42 10.74 -5.60
N PHE A 205 -6.10 11.63 -4.66
CA PHE A 205 -4.90 11.50 -3.83
C PHE A 205 -4.94 10.23 -2.96
N ALA A 206 -6.11 9.90 -2.37
CA ALA A 206 -6.27 8.67 -1.60
C ALA A 206 -6.13 7.42 -2.47
N LEU A 207 -6.72 7.42 -3.68
CA LEU A 207 -6.60 6.33 -4.65
C LEU A 207 -5.14 6.14 -5.08
N GLY A 208 -4.44 7.25 -5.36
CA GLY A 208 -3.01 7.23 -5.67
C GLY A 208 -2.17 6.66 -4.54
N ASN A 209 -2.45 7.07 -3.29
CA ASN A 209 -1.76 6.53 -2.11
C ASN A 209 -1.95 5.01 -2.01
N VAL A 210 -3.17 4.49 -2.06
CA VAL A 210 -3.46 3.06 -1.91
C VAL A 210 -2.83 2.22 -3.03
N LEU A 211 -3.05 2.58 -4.29
CA LEU A 211 -2.49 1.83 -5.42
C LEU A 211 -0.95 1.94 -5.48
N GLY A 212 -0.43 3.09 -5.08
CA GLY A 212 1.01 3.32 -5.00
C GLY A 212 1.65 2.52 -3.87
N SER A 213 1.07 2.51 -2.65
CA SER A 213 1.60 1.75 -1.51
C SER A 213 1.68 0.26 -1.84
N ASN A 214 0.71 -0.32 -2.56
CA ASN A 214 0.80 -1.72 -2.97
C ASN A 214 1.98 -1.98 -3.92
N ILE A 215 2.30 -1.04 -4.81
CA ILE A 215 3.47 -1.14 -5.70
C ILE A 215 4.76 -0.99 -4.88
N TYR A 216 4.82 -0.01 -3.95
CA TYR A 216 5.96 0.15 -3.06
C TYR A 216 6.19 -1.07 -2.17
N ASN A 217 5.13 -1.69 -1.67
CA ASN A 217 5.21 -2.88 -0.84
C ASN A 217 5.84 -4.05 -1.60
N VAL A 218 5.45 -4.31 -2.83
CA VAL A 218 6.00 -5.42 -3.61
C VAL A 218 7.40 -5.09 -4.13
N LEU A 219 7.57 -3.96 -4.80
CA LEU A 219 8.82 -3.63 -5.49
C LEU A 219 9.83 -2.93 -4.57
N GLY A 220 9.37 -2.07 -3.68
CA GLY A 220 10.22 -1.35 -2.74
C GLY A 220 10.55 -2.18 -1.51
N VAL A 221 9.54 -2.61 -0.75
CA VAL A 221 9.74 -3.28 0.53
C VAL A 221 10.38 -4.65 0.34
N LEU A 222 9.78 -5.57 -0.45
CA LEU A 222 10.40 -6.89 -0.71
C LEU A 222 11.69 -6.75 -1.51
N GLY A 223 11.75 -5.80 -2.47
CA GLY A 223 12.94 -5.54 -3.25
C GLY A 223 14.13 -5.12 -2.40
N VAL A 224 13.96 -4.14 -1.52
CA VAL A 224 15.04 -3.69 -0.61
C VAL A 224 15.37 -4.75 0.43
N SER A 225 14.37 -5.41 1.02
CA SER A 225 14.58 -6.47 2.01
C SER A 225 15.42 -7.62 1.47
N SER A 226 15.34 -7.91 0.17
CA SER A 226 16.12 -8.98 -0.48
C SER A 226 17.62 -8.72 -0.55
N PHE A 227 18.10 -7.50 -0.25
CA PHE A 227 19.53 -7.21 -0.09
C PHE A 227 20.09 -7.66 1.28
N PHE A 228 19.21 -7.88 2.25
CA PHE A 228 19.59 -8.25 3.62
C PHE A 228 19.50 -9.74 3.89
N GLY A 229 18.91 -10.54 2.98
CA GLY A 229 18.82 -11.99 3.09
C GLY A 229 18.03 -12.61 1.94
N ASN A 230 18.27 -13.89 1.70
CA ASN A 230 17.48 -14.66 0.74
C ASN A 230 16.30 -15.30 1.46
N PHE A 231 15.10 -15.10 0.94
CA PHE A 231 13.88 -15.68 1.49
C PHE A 231 12.88 -16.01 0.38
N SER A 232 11.84 -16.73 0.68
CA SER A 232 10.78 -17.10 -0.27
C SER A 232 9.40 -16.90 0.36
N ILE A 233 8.36 -17.00 -0.43
CA ILE A 233 7.00 -16.94 0.08
C ILE A 233 6.71 -18.21 0.87
N PRO A 234 6.36 -18.12 2.17
CA PRO A 234 6.07 -19.29 2.99
C PRO A 234 4.82 -20.00 2.49
N ARG A 235 4.81 -21.33 2.52
CA ARG A 235 3.69 -22.15 2.01
C ARG A 235 2.37 -21.88 2.73
N VAL A 236 2.44 -21.49 4.00
CA VAL A 236 1.26 -21.17 4.83
C VAL A 236 0.50 -19.96 4.27
N ILE A 237 1.24 -18.95 3.79
CA ILE A 237 0.67 -17.71 3.21
C ILE A 237 0.45 -17.88 1.69
N GLY A 238 1.16 -18.83 1.06
CA GLY A 238 1.45 -18.81 -0.37
C GLY A 238 0.30 -19.07 -1.34
N SER A 239 -0.80 -19.72 -0.97
CA SER A 239 -1.83 -20.05 -1.98
C SER A 239 -3.12 -19.25 -1.82
N LEU A 240 -3.70 -19.21 -0.64
CA LEU A 240 -5.00 -18.56 -0.44
C LEU A 240 -4.88 -17.04 -0.30
N ASP A 241 -3.89 -16.53 0.44
CA ASP A 241 -3.72 -15.09 0.65
C ASP A 241 -3.34 -14.36 -0.64
N LEU A 242 -2.46 -14.95 -1.46
CA LEU A 242 -2.09 -14.39 -2.77
C LEU A 242 -3.26 -14.43 -3.75
N LEU A 243 -4.04 -15.52 -3.79
CA LEU A 243 -5.25 -15.60 -4.61
C LEU A 243 -6.31 -14.61 -4.13
N PHE A 244 -6.45 -14.43 -2.82
CA PHE A 244 -7.35 -13.44 -2.26
C PHE A 244 -6.86 -12.01 -2.57
N MET A 245 -5.55 -11.72 -2.48
CA MET A 245 -4.98 -10.44 -2.90
C MET A 245 -5.25 -10.17 -4.38
N LEU A 246 -5.08 -11.16 -5.26
CA LEU A 246 -5.43 -11.04 -6.68
C LEU A 246 -6.93 -10.77 -6.87
N PHE A 247 -7.79 -11.52 -6.17
CA PHE A 247 -9.24 -11.35 -6.24
C PHE A 247 -9.67 -9.93 -5.85
N VAL A 248 -9.17 -9.39 -4.72
CA VAL A 248 -9.54 -8.03 -4.30
C VAL A 248 -8.96 -6.96 -5.23
N THR A 249 -7.80 -7.23 -5.85
CA THR A 249 -7.22 -6.33 -6.87
C THR A 249 -8.04 -6.34 -8.16
N LEU A 250 -8.54 -7.49 -8.59
CA LEU A 250 -9.47 -7.60 -9.71
C LEU A 250 -10.82 -6.96 -9.41
N MET A 251 -11.30 -7.07 -8.18
CA MET A 251 -12.54 -6.45 -7.73
C MET A 251 -12.47 -4.92 -7.86
N ILE A 252 -11.42 -4.27 -7.35
CA ILE A 252 -11.30 -2.81 -7.50
C ILE A 252 -11.20 -2.40 -8.96
N LEU A 253 -10.43 -3.13 -9.78
CA LEU A 253 -10.35 -2.88 -11.22
C LEU A 253 -11.72 -3.01 -11.90
N GLY A 254 -12.50 -4.02 -11.53
CA GLY A 254 -13.87 -4.21 -12.03
C GLY A 254 -14.76 -2.99 -11.73
N PHE A 255 -14.72 -2.48 -10.50
CA PHE A 255 -15.45 -1.25 -10.15
C PHE A 255 -14.95 -0.02 -10.94
N MET A 256 -13.63 0.08 -11.18
CA MET A 256 -13.05 1.17 -11.96
C MET A 256 -13.47 1.14 -13.43
N ILE A 257 -13.48 -0.03 -14.07
CA ILE A 257 -13.77 -0.18 -15.51
C ILE A 257 -15.28 -0.14 -15.78
N PHE A 258 -16.06 -0.98 -15.09
CA PHE A 258 -17.46 -1.18 -15.41
C PHE A 258 -18.39 -0.12 -14.81
N LEU A 259 -18.11 0.30 -13.58
CA LEU A 259 -18.91 1.30 -12.88
C LEU A 259 -18.34 2.71 -12.96
N LYS A 260 -17.08 2.84 -13.42
CA LYS A 260 -16.32 4.11 -13.41
C LYS A 260 -16.39 4.87 -12.08
N ARG A 261 -16.59 4.11 -11.01
CA ARG A 261 -16.80 4.65 -9.67
C ARG A 261 -16.43 3.62 -8.61
N ILE A 262 -15.68 4.05 -7.60
CA ILE A 262 -15.46 3.31 -6.35
C ILE A 262 -16.30 4.02 -5.29
N GLY A 263 -17.43 3.44 -4.90
CA GLY A 263 -18.39 4.09 -4.04
C GLY A 263 -18.73 3.28 -2.79
N ARG A 264 -19.79 3.65 -2.12
CA ARG A 264 -20.24 3.01 -0.88
C ARG A 264 -20.48 1.49 -1.02
N THR A 265 -20.93 1.04 -2.18
CA THR A 265 -21.10 -0.40 -2.45
C THR A 265 -19.76 -1.14 -2.35
N TYR A 266 -18.72 -0.62 -3.03
CA TYR A 266 -17.36 -1.15 -2.87
C TYR A 266 -16.90 -1.07 -1.42
N GLY A 267 -17.13 0.08 -0.76
CA GLY A 267 -16.76 0.29 0.62
C GLY A 267 -17.40 -0.75 1.57
N SER A 268 -18.70 -1.00 1.45
CA SER A 268 -19.40 -1.99 2.27
C SER A 268 -18.90 -3.41 2.01
N ILE A 269 -18.75 -3.80 0.74
CA ILE A 269 -18.23 -5.12 0.35
C ILE A 269 -16.80 -5.29 0.88
N GLY A 270 -15.92 -4.30 0.66
CA GLY A 270 -14.53 -4.37 1.09
C GLY A 270 -14.39 -4.50 2.60
N LEU A 271 -15.10 -3.68 3.38
CA LEU A 271 -15.06 -3.78 4.85
C LEU A 271 -15.56 -5.14 5.35
N PHE A 272 -16.62 -5.66 4.74
CA PHE A 272 -17.13 -7.00 5.08
C PHE A 272 -16.09 -8.09 4.74
N LEU A 273 -15.48 -8.02 3.56
CA LEU A 273 -14.41 -8.94 3.14
C LEU A 273 -13.18 -8.85 4.05
N TYR A 274 -12.83 -7.65 4.52
CA TYR A 274 -11.71 -7.49 5.45
C TYR A 274 -11.97 -8.19 6.78
N VAL A 275 -13.14 -7.99 7.36
CA VAL A 275 -13.54 -8.70 8.59
C VAL A 275 -13.53 -10.22 8.37
N GLY A 276 -14.09 -10.70 7.26
CA GLY A 276 -14.07 -12.12 6.90
C GLY A 276 -12.66 -12.67 6.72
N TYR A 277 -11.77 -11.90 6.09
CA TYR A 277 -10.38 -12.26 5.91
C TYR A 277 -9.64 -12.38 7.25
N ILE A 278 -9.81 -11.41 8.15
CA ILE A 278 -9.21 -11.47 9.49
C ILE A 278 -9.73 -12.70 10.26
N VAL A 279 -11.05 -12.97 10.24
CA VAL A 279 -11.62 -14.18 10.88
C VAL A 279 -11.01 -15.44 10.26
N TYR A 280 -10.85 -15.51 8.94
CA TYR A 280 -10.22 -16.66 8.27
C TYR A 280 -8.76 -16.86 8.70
N VAL A 281 -7.96 -15.79 8.81
CA VAL A 281 -6.52 -15.87 9.17
C VAL A 281 -6.31 -16.36 10.61
N PHE A 282 -7.27 -16.10 11.51
CA PHE A 282 -7.19 -16.54 12.91
C PHE A 282 -7.84 -17.91 13.20
N ASN A 283 -8.47 -18.56 12.21
CA ASN A 283 -9.05 -19.90 12.33
C ASN A 283 -8.19 -20.95 11.62
#